data_3f8e58b8338e23ea7e71cceb7847d4c4
#
_entry.id   3f8e58b8338e23ea7e71cceb7847d4c4
#
_cell.length_a   1.000
_cell.length_b   1.000
_cell.length_c   1.000
_cell.angle_alpha   90.00
_cell.angle_beta   90.00
_cell.angle_gamma   90.00
#
_symmetry.space_group_name_H-M   'P 1'
#
loop_
_entity.id
_entity.type
_entity.pdbx_description
1 polymer ?
#
loop_
_entity_poly.entity_id
_entity_poly.type
_entity_poly.pdbx_seq_one_letter_code
_entity_poly.pdbx_strand_id
1 'polypeptide(L)'
;VREDYPSAFIVFKEHPDVYSGVRPGALGDKAALEFADLYLADIDMDSLLACCDRLCTLTSLAGFEALLRNKNVSVYGSPFYAGWGLTDDKLELPGRGAVRNTSKKKRLTLNELVYGAMIEYSRYVDWNTGYLTGPEQTVQFLAEQRLSSGTEQLKSSWLARQLRKIHYFIDTYFK
;
A
#
# COMPACT_ATOMS: atom_id res chain seq x y z
N VAL A 1 -11.76 -12.00 -8.63
CA VAL A 1 -12.67 -11.03 -7.98
C VAL A 1 -14.07 -11.17 -8.56
N ARG A 2 -14.25 -11.06 -9.88
CA ARG A 2 -15.60 -11.19 -10.49
C ARG A 2 -16.28 -12.52 -10.15
N GLU A 3 -15.54 -13.61 -10.13
CA GLU A 3 -16.06 -14.94 -9.75
C GLU A 3 -16.51 -14.97 -8.28
N ASP A 4 -15.75 -14.35 -7.38
CA ASP A 4 -16.07 -14.32 -5.94
C ASP A 4 -17.20 -13.35 -5.61
N TYR A 5 -17.38 -12.32 -6.44
CA TYR A 5 -18.37 -11.24 -6.24
C TYR A 5 -19.15 -10.96 -7.54
N PRO A 6 -19.96 -11.92 -8.03
CA PRO A 6 -20.59 -11.84 -9.35
C PRO A 6 -21.59 -10.69 -9.50
N SER A 7 -22.23 -10.25 -8.41
CA SER A 7 -23.21 -9.15 -8.40
C SER A 7 -22.65 -7.81 -7.94
N ALA A 8 -21.36 -7.74 -7.58
CA ALA A 8 -20.77 -6.49 -7.12
C ALA A 8 -20.49 -5.54 -8.29
N PHE A 9 -20.63 -4.25 -8.06
CA PHE A 9 -20.09 -3.22 -8.94
C PHE A 9 -18.57 -3.12 -8.70
N ILE A 10 -17.78 -3.54 -9.67
CA ILE A 10 -16.32 -3.64 -9.55
C ILE A 10 -15.66 -2.45 -10.23
N VAL A 11 -14.91 -1.70 -9.46
CA VAL A 11 -14.04 -0.62 -9.96
C VAL A 11 -12.60 -1.14 -10.02
N PHE A 12 -12.01 -1.15 -11.19
CA PHE A 12 -10.59 -1.42 -11.36
C PHE A 12 -9.80 -0.13 -11.35
N LYS A 13 -8.88 -0.01 -10.41
CA LYS A 13 -7.94 1.12 -10.35
C LYS A 13 -6.55 0.68 -10.79
N GLU A 14 -6.05 1.28 -11.85
CA GLU A 14 -4.68 1.06 -12.31
C GLU A 14 -3.67 1.70 -11.34
N HIS A 15 -2.51 1.06 -11.18
CA HIS A 15 -1.44 1.62 -10.36
C HIS A 15 -0.84 2.87 -11.05
N PRO A 16 -0.58 3.98 -10.32
CA PRO A 16 -0.04 5.20 -10.92
C PRO A 16 1.25 4.99 -11.71
N ASP A 17 2.18 4.15 -11.22
CA ASP A 17 3.43 3.84 -11.90
C ASP A 17 3.24 3.06 -13.19
N VAL A 18 2.19 2.26 -13.26
CA VAL A 18 1.83 1.48 -14.46
C VAL A 18 1.17 2.40 -15.48
N TYR A 19 0.19 3.19 -15.05
CA TYR A 19 -0.47 4.18 -15.89
C TYR A 19 0.50 5.20 -16.49
N SER A 20 1.47 5.66 -15.70
CA SER A 20 2.51 6.60 -16.15
C SER A 20 3.63 5.96 -16.97
N GLY A 21 3.57 4.65 -17.24
CA GLY A 21 4.59 3.92 -18.00
C GLY A 21 5.92 3.70 -17.26
N VAL A 22 5.99 4.00 -15.96
CA VAL A 22 7.19 3.77 -15.13
C VAL A 22 7.41 2.29 -14.89
N ARG A 23 6.32 1.51 -14.81
CA ARG A 23 6.37 0.05 -14.68
C ARG A 23 5.64 -0.62 -15.85
N PRO A 24 6.16 -1.73 -16.38
CA PRO A 24 5.42 -2.55 -17.33
C PRO A 24 4.23 -3.23 -16.63
N GLY A 25 3.24 -3.65 -17.39
CA GLY A 25 2.11 -4.44 -16.89
C GLY A 25 0.78 -3.69 -16.90
N ALA A 26 0.65 -2.62 -17.69
CA ALA A 26 -0.63 -1.99 -17.93
C ALA A 26 -1.61 -3.01 -18.54
N LEU A 27 -2.71 -3.22 -17.82
CA LEU A 27 -3.80 -4.06 -18.35
C LEU A 27 -4.57 -3.29 -19.44
N GLY A 28 -4.68 -1.98 -19.25
CA GLY A 28 -5.48 -1.09 -20.08
C GLY A 28 -6.98 -1.21 -19.80
N ASP A 29 -7.71 -0.20 -20.23
CA ASP A 29 -9.15 -0.08 -20.01
C ASP A 29 -9.94 -1.27 -20.61
N LYS A 30 -9.62 -1.66 -21.83
CA LYS A 30 -10.31 -2.70 -22.58
C LYS A 30 -10.27 -4.07 -21.89
N ALA A 31 -9.09 -4.49 -21.44
CA ALA A 31 -8.94 -5.78 -20.75
C ALA A 31 -9.47 -5.71 -19.30
N ALA A 32 -9.34 -4.57 -18.63
CA ALA A 32 -9.90 -4.39 -17.30
C ALA A 32 -11.44 -4.46 -17.31
N LEU A 33 -12.09 -3.86 -18.31
CA LEU A 33 -13.55 -3.84 -18.45
C LEU A 33 -14.16 -5.18 -18.86
N GLU A 34 -13.36 -6.19 -19.20
CA GLU A 34 -13.86 -7.56 -19.33
C GLU A 34 -14.31 -8.15 -17.98
N PHE A 35 -13.74 -7.65 -16.87
CA PHE A 35 -13.98 -8.16 -15.51
C PHE A 35 -14.47 -7.10 -14.53
N ALA A 36 -14.36 -5.83 -14.86
CA ALA A 36 -14.78 -4.69 -14.03
C ALA A 36 -15.88 -3.89 -14.74
N ASP A 37 -16.65 -3.16 -13.95
CA ASP A 37 -17.72 -2.30 -14.45
C ASP A 37 -17.22 -0.88 -14.72
N LEU A 38 -16.11 -0.49 -14.09
CA LEU A 38 -15.48 0.82 -14.25
C LEU A 38 -13.95 0.70 -14.17
N TYR A 39 -13.25 1.39 -15.09
CA TYR A 39 -11.81 1.56 -15.07
C TYR A 39 -11.43 2.97 -14.67
N LEU A 40 -10.52 3.10 -13.71
CA LEU A 40 -9.99 4.38 -13.24
C LEU A 40 -8.46 4.32 -13.17
N ALA A 41 -7.80 5.36 -13.67
CA ALA A 41 -6.34 5.48 -13.65
C ALA A 41 -5.88 6.61 -12.73
N ASP A 42 -6.38 7.82 -12.94
CA ASP A 42 -5.95 9.05 -12.25
C ASP A 42 -6.98 9.46 -11.18
N ILE A 43 -7.04 8.67 -10.12
CA ILE A 43 -7.84 8.99 -8.93
C ILE A 43 -7.03 8.68 -7.68
N ASP A 44 -7.18 9.48 -6.65
CA ASP A 44 -6.54 9.22 -5.36
C ASP A 44 -7.20 8.04 -4.63
N MET A 45 -6.40 7.32 -3.86
CA MET A 45 -6.86 6.12 -3.16
C MET A 45 -7.81 6.45 -2.01
N ASP A 46 -7.65 7.59 -1.36
CA ASP A 46 -8.48 7.99 -0.22
C ASP A 46 -9.93 8.20 -0.64
N SER A 47 -10.14 8.88 -1.78
CA SER A 47 -11.48 9.06 -2.37
C SER A 47 -12.14 7.73 -2.73
N LEU A 48 -11.40 6.79 -3.30
CA LEU A 48 -11.93 5.46 -3.60
C LEU A 48 -12.26 4.67 -2.34
N LEU A 49 -11.38 4.68 -1.36
CA LEU A 49 -11.61 3.98 -0.09
C LEU A 49 -12.78 4.56 0.69
N ALA A 50 -13.07 5.86 0.56
CA ALA A 50 -14.26 6.46 1.16
C ALA A 50 -15.55 5.87 0.61
N CYS A 51 -15.60 5.58 -0.70
CA CYS A 51 -16.79 5.13 -1.42
C CYS A 51 -16.97 3.62 -1.48
N CYS A 52 -15.90 2.83 -1.32
CA CYS A 52 -15.99 1.37 -1.47
C CYS A 52 -16.41 0.65 -0.18
N ASP A 53 -17.09 -0.48 -0.34
CA ASP A 53 -17.42 -1.39 0.77
C ASP A 53 -16.30 -2.38 1.03
N ARG A 54 -15.55 -2.73 -0.01
CA ARG A 54 -14.48 -3.73 0.02
C ARG A 54 -13.36 -3.37 -0.96
N LEU A 55 -12.14 -3.59 -0.52
CA LEU A 55 -10.97 -3.55 -1.38
C LEU A 55 -10.51 -4.97 -1.69
N CYS A 56 -10.26 -5.25 -2.97
CA CYS A 56 -9.65 -6.49 -3.44
C CYS A 56 -8.25 -6.21 -3.97
N THR A 57 -7.25 -6.93 -3.51
CA THR A 57 -5.86 -6.67 -3.92
C THR A 57 -5.00 -7.94 -3.88
N LEU A 58 -3.87 -7.92 -4.59
CA LEU A 58 -2.83 -8.94 -4.44
C LEU A 58 -1.91 -8.60 -3.26
N THR A 59 -1.11 -7.54 -3.40
CA THR A 59 -0.05 -7.20 -2.43
C THR A 59 0.07 -5.70 -2.18
N SER A 60 -0.88 -4.90 -2.68
CA SER A 60 -0.81 -3.44 -2.56
C SER A 60 -0.90 -2.96 -1.11
N LEU A 61 -0.14 -1.91 -0.79
CA LEU A 61 -0.24 -1.20 0.48
C LEU A 61 -1.64 -0.62 0.72
N ALA A 62 -2.40 -0.36 -0.35
CA ALA A 62 -3.79 0.10 -0.27
C ALA A 62 -4.68 -0.84 0.58
N GLY A 63 -4.37 -2.15 0.64
CA GLY A 63 -5.06 -3.08 1.52
C GLY A 63 -4.85 -2.77 3.01
N PHE A 64 -3.65 -2.37 3.39
CA PHE A 64 -3.38 -1.92 4.77
C PHE A 64 -4.07 -0.57 5.06
N GLU A 65 -4.03 0.36 4.11
CA GLU A 65 -4.75 1.63 4.22
C GLU A 65 -6.26 1.45 4.35
N ALA A 66 -6.82 0.47 3.66
CA ALA A 66 -8.22 0.10 3.77
C ALA A 66 -8.57 -0.48 5.15
N LEU A 67 -7.71 -1.34 5.73
CA LEU A 67 -7.87 -1.84 7.10
C LEU A 67 -7.87 -0.71 8.13
N LEU A 68 -6.99 0.28 7.98
CA LEU A 68 -6.94 1.47 8.85
C LEU A 68 -8.24 2.30 8.80
N ARG A 69 -9.01 2.16 7.72
CA ARG A 69 -10.32 2.83 7.51
C ARG A 69 -11.50 1.90 7.80
N ASN A 70 -11.27 0.78 8.48
CA ASN A 70 -12.30 -0.24 8.77
C ASN A 70 -13.03 -0.79 7.54
N LYS A 71 -12.37 -0.81 6.38
CA LYS A 71 -12.92 -1.43 5.17
C LYS A 71 -12.63 -2.92 5.14
N ASN A 72 -13.54 -3.68 4.53
CA ASN A 72 -13.30 -5.09 4.25
C ASN A 72 -12.21 -5.24 3.19
N VAL A 73 -11.28 -6.17 3.40
CA VAL A 73 -10.17 -6.40 2.47
C VAL A 73 -10.11 -7.87 2.10
N SER A 74 -10.18 -8.17 0.81
CA SER A 74 -9.91 -9.50 0.24
C SER A 74 -8.54 -9.52 -0.42
N VAL A 75 -7.72 -10.49 -0.04
CA VAL A 75 -6.33 -10.57 -0.46
C VAL A 75 -6.10 -11.84 -1.28
N TYR A 76 -5.63 -11.67 -2.50
CA TYR A 76 -5.31 -12.74 -3.45
C TYR A 76 -3.80 -13.03 -3.52
N GLY A 77 -3.01 -12.38 -2.69
CA GLY A 77 -1.57 -12.54 -2.57
C GLY A 77 -1.13 -12.69 -1.11
N SER A 78 0.13 -12.37 -0.83
CA SER A 78 0.74 -12.56 0.49
C SER A 78 1.40 -11.28 1.03
N PRO A 79 0.68 -10.16 1.16
CA PRO A 79 1.23 -8.96 1.78
C PRO A 79 1.44 -9.15 3.29
N PHE A 80 2.16 -8.22 3.93
CA PHE A 80 2.52 -8.33 5.35
C PHE A 80 1.30 -8.37 6.28
N TYR A 81 0.20 -7.74 5.88
CA TYR A 81 -1.03 -7.64 6.67
C TYR A 81 -2.01 -8.83 6.48
N ALA A 82 -1.75 -9.73 5.51
CA ALA A 82 -2.56 -10.93 5.28
C ALA A 82 -2.21 -12.07 6.25
N GLY A 83 -3.14 -13.00 6.48
CA GLY A 83 -2.91 -14.20 7.30
C GLY A 83 -3.08 -14.00 8.81
N TRP A 84 -3.44 -12.80 9.26
CA TRP A 84 -3.59 -12.48 10.68
C TRP A 84 -5.05 -12.48 11.17
N GLY A 85 -5.99 -12.76 10.28
CA GLY A 85 -7.43 -12.81 10.57
C GLY A 85 -8.13 -11.46 10.49
N LEU A 86 -7.47 -10.46 9.91
CA LEU A 86 -8.02 -9.13 9.63
C LEU A 86 -8.51 -8.99 8.19
N THR A 87 -8.12 -9.90 7.32
CA THR A 87 -8.42 -9.93 5.88
C THR A 87 -9.14 -11.23 5.51
N ASP A 88 -9.86 -11.19 4.39
CA ASP A 88 -10.39 -12.37 3.71
C ASP A 88 -9.32 -12.89 2.75
N ASP A 89 -8.50 -13.82 3.25
CA ASP A 89 -7.35 -14.35 2.53
C ASP A 89 -7.78 -15.47 1.58
N LYS A 90 -7.52 -15.30 0.28
CA LYS A 90 -7.84 -16.29 -0.77
C LYS A 90 -6.73 -17.33 -0.96
N LEU A 91 -5.55 -17.09 -0.39
CA LEU A 91 -4.44 -18.03 -0.35
C LEU A 91 -4.22 -18.55 1.06
N GLU A 92 -3.83 -19.83 1.15
CA GLU A 92 -3.31 -20.36 2.40
C GLU A 92 -1.92 -19.79 2.69
N LEU A 93 -1.75 -19.25 3.90
CA LEU A 93 -0.51 -18.67 4.38
C LEU A 93 0.00 -19.49 5.59
N PRO A 94 0.62 -20.66 5.34
CA PRO A 94 0.87 -21.67 6.39
C PRO A 94 1.75 -21.15 7.53
N GLY A 95 2.75 -20.33 7.25
CA GLY A 95 3.63 -19.77 8.28
C GLY A 95 2.88 -18.86 9.26
N ARG A 96 2.01 -17.99 8.78
CA ARG A 96 1.23 -17.06 9.61
C ARG A 96 0.06 -17.76 10.31
N GLY A 97 -0.61 -18.67 9.61
CA GLY A 97 -1.64 -19.51 10.20
C GLY A 97 -1.12 -20.42 11.33
N ALA A 98 0.11 -20.93 11.22
CA ALA A 98 0.75 -21.72 12.27
C ALA A 98 1.01 -20.89 13.54
N VAL A 99 1.50 -19.68 13.43
CA VAL A 99 1.69 -18.75 14.55
C VAL A 99 0.35 -18.47 15.25
N ARG A 100 -0.70 -18.26 14.50
CA ARG A 100 -2.05 -18.03 15.01
C ARG A 100 -2.61 -19.29 15.74
N ASN A 101 -2.33 -20.48 15.24
CA ASN A 101 -2.80 -21.74 15.82
C ASN A 101 -2.08 -22.12 17.12
N THR A 102 -0.78 -21.82 17.23
CA THR A 102 0.00 -22.06 18.46
C THR A 102 -0.38 -21.13 19.60
N SER A 103 -0.88 -19.95 19.32
CA SER A 103 -1.26 -18.91 20.31
C SER A 103 -2.76 -18.93 20.65
N LYS A 104 -3.38 -20.10 20.77
CA LYS A 104 -4.81 -20.27 21.17
C LYS A 104 -5.77 -19.35 20.40
N LYS A 105 -5.72 -19.38 19.05
CA LYS A 105 -6.73 -18.81 18.14
C LYS A 105 -7.03 -17.31 18.30
N LYS A 106 -6.15 -16.52 18.87
CA LYS A 106 -6.40 -15.08 18.97
C LYS A 106 -6.12 -14.44 17.60
N ARG A 107 -7.14 -13.87 16.96
CA ARG A 107 -6.97 -12.97 15.83
C ARG A 107 -6.19 -11.77 16.32
N LEU A 108 -5.23 -11.27 15.52
CA LEU A 108 -4.63 -9.98 15.82
C LEU A 108 -5.70 -8.90 15.74
N THR A 109 -5.59 -7.92 16.60
CA THR A 109 -6.30 -6.66 16.43
C THR A 109 -5.55 -5.80 15.40
N LEU A 110 -6.24 -4.83 14.82
CA LEU A 110 -5.60 -3.87 13.92
C LEU A 110 -4.47 -3.11 14.62
N ASN A 111 -4.65 -2.74 15.89
CA ASN A 111 -3.62 -2.06 16.67
C ASN A 111 -2.36 -2.92 16.88
N GLU A 112 -2.53 -4.22 17.13
CA GLU A 112 -1.41 -5.16 17.25
C GLU A 112 -0.65 -5.30 15.92
N LEU A 113 -1.36 -5.32 14.78
CA LEU A 113 -0.73 -5.33 13.47
C LEU A 113 0.04 -4.03 13.19
N VAL A 114 -0.57 -2.87 13.48
CA VAL A 114 0.07 -1.55 13.33
C VAL A 114 1.32 -1.46 14.21
N TYR A 115 1.21 -1.83 15.48
CA TYR A 115 2.33 -1.83 16.39
C TYR A 115 3.48 -2.71 15.89
N GLY A 116 3.18 -3.96 15.54
CA GLY A 116 4.18 -4.90 15.05
C GLY A 116 4.87 -4.43 13.76
N ALA A 117 4.10 -3.94 12.79
CA ALA A 117 4.63 -3.56 11.49
C ALA A 117 5.31 -2.19 11.49
N MET A 118 4.71 -1.18 12.16
CA MET A 118 5.16 0.21 12.08
C MET A 118 6.07 0.62 13.23
N ILE A 119 6.01 -0.05 14.38
CA ILE A 119 6.79 0.35 15.57
C ILE A 119 7.92 -0.65 15.84
N GLU A 120 7.60 -1.94 15.99
CA GLU A 120 8.60 -2.95 16.35
C GLU A 120 9.52 -3.35 15.17
N TYR A 121 8.93 -3.55 13.99
CA TYR A 121 9.68 -4.03 12.82
C TYR A 121 10.40 -2.91 12.09
N SER A 122 9.76 -1.75 11.91
CA SER A 122 10.28 -0.64 11.12
C SER A 122 11.46 0.05 11.81
N ARG A 123 12.41 0.53 11.00
CA ARG A 123 13.49 1.41 11.46
C ARG A 123 13.32 2.75 10.77
N TYR A 124 13.35 3.78 11.57
CA TYR A 124 13.19 5.16 11.14
C TYR A 124 14.52 5.89 11.21
N VAL A 125 14.82 6.66 10.19
CA VAL A 125 16.05 7.45 10.11
C VAL A 125 15.65 8.89 9.81
N ASP A 126 16.18 9.81 10.59
CA ASP A 126 16.12 11.23 10.29
C ASP A 126 17.04 11.52 9.10
N TRP A 127 16.46 11.89 7.97
CA TRP A 127 17.21 12.14 6.73
C TRP A 127 18.09 13.39 6.78
N ASN A 128 17.90 14.31 7.73
CA ASN A 128 18.75 15.48 7.89
C ASN A 128 20.04 15.14 8.65
N THR A 129 19.95 14.26 9.64
CA THR A 129 21.07 13.91 10.52
C THR A 129 21.67 12.55 10.23
N GLY A 130 20.92 11.64 9.57
CA GLY A 130 21.31 10.25 9.32
C GLY A 130 21.21 9.34 10.55
N TYR A 131 20.73 9.84 11.70
CA TYR A 131 20.59 9.05 12.92
C TYR A 131 19.23 8.34 13.00
N LEU A 132 19.20 7.27 13.78
CA LEU A 132 17.95 6.57 14.08
C LEU A 132 17.02 7.49 14.87
N THR A 133 15.74 7.43 14.56
CA THR A 133 14.68 8.21 15.20
C THR A 133 13.46 7.34 15.50
N GLY A 134 12.46 7.90 16.18
CA GLY A 134 11.21 7.23 16.45
C GLY A 134 10.13 7.45 15.37
N PRO A 135 9.07 6.63 15.35
CA PRO A 135 7.97 6.79 14.42
C PRO A 135 7.23 8.12 14.60
N GLU A 136 7.02 8.58 15.84
CA GLU A 136 6.33 9.83 16.12
C GLU A 136 7.09 11.03 15.54
N GLN A 137 8.42 11.05 15.74
CA GLN A 137 9.27 12.12 15.23
C GLN A 137 9.31 12.12 13.69
N THR A 138 9.31 10.91 13.08
CA THR A 138 9.23 10.78 11.63
C THR A 138 7.90 11.34 11.10
N VAL A 139 6.78 11.05 11.74
CA VAL A 139 5.47 11.59 11.37
C VAL A 139 5.46 13.11 11.50
N GLN A 140 6.05 13.66 12.57
CA GLN A 140 6.17 15.11 12.75
C GLN A 140 6.97 15.74 11.60
N PHE A 141 8.14 15.21 11.25
CA PHE A 141 8.95 15.70 10.13
C PHE A 141 8.18 15.69 8.80
N LEU A 142 7.44 14.59 8.53
CA LEU A 142 6.62 14.50 7.32
C LEU A 142 5.49 15.53 7.29
N ALA A 143 4.86 15.78 8.45
CA ALA A 143 3.82 16.78 8.57
C ALA A 143 4.36 18.21 8.35
N GLU A 144 5.49 18.53 8.97
CA GLU A 144 6.17 19.84 8.81
C GLU A 144 6.61 20.06 7.35
N GLN A 145 7.16 19.02 6.69
CA GLN A 145 7.54 19.09 5.29
C GLN A 145 6.33 19.31 4.38
N ARG A 146 5.20 18.65 4.66
CA ARG A 146 3.96 18.83 3.90
C ARG A 146 3.41 20.25 4.05
N LEU A 147 3.48 20.83 5.24
CA LEU A 147 3.03 22.20 5.50
C LEU A 147 3.94 23.24 4.83
N SER A 148 5.26 23.02 4.87
CA SER A 148 6.24 23.94 4.30
C SER A 148 6.29 23.90 2.76
N SER A 149 5.98 22.75 2.16
CA SER A 149 6.03 22.57 0.70
C SER A 149 4.84 23.18 -0.05
N GLY A 150 3.87 23.73 0.66
CA GLY A 150 2.61 24.20 0.06
C GLY A 150 1.94 23.10 -0.74
N THR A 151 0.73 23.31 -1.21
CA THR A 151 -0.06 22.35 -2.00
C THR A 151 0.46 22.08 -3.42
N GLU A 152 1.70 22.41 -3.75
CA GLU A 152 2.35 21.87 -4.93
C GLU A 152 2.62 20.37 -4.72
N GLN A 153 1.65 19.57 -5.13
CA GLN A 153 1.95 18.20 -5.52
C GLN A 153 3.12 18.27 -6.49
N LEU A 154 4.31 17.93 -6.01
CA LEU A 154 5.46 17.70 -6.86
C LEU A 154 5.08 16.62 -7.87
N LYS A 155 4.51 17.03 -8.99
CA LYS A 155 4.59 16.28 -10.24
C LYS A 155 6.07 16.23 -10.57
N SER A 156 6.82 15.39 -9.84
CA SER A 156 8.23 15.20 -10.15
C SER A 156 8.26 14.65 -11.56
N SER A 157 8.75 15.47 -12.49
CA SER A 157 8.88 15.06 -13.88
C SER A 157 9.66 13.75 -13.92
N TRP A 158 9.38 12.90 -14.89
CA TRP A 158 10.13 11.66 -15.10
C TRP A 158 11.65 11.90 -15.01
N LEU A 159 12.12 13.02 -15.58
CA LEU A 159 13.52 13.45 -15.54
C LEU A 159 14.03 13.67 -14.11
N ALA A 160 13.28 14.36 -13.27
CA ALA A 160 13.68 14.62 -11.87
C ALA A 160 13.73 13.33 -11.03
N ARG A 161 12.89 12.33 -11.37
CA ARG A 161 12.96 10.98 -10.76
C ARG A 161 14.19 10.22 -11.21
N GLN A 162 14.58 10.29 -12.49
CA GLN A 162 15.78 9.64 -12.99
C GLN A 162 17.06 10.29 -12.42
N LEU A 163 17.12 11.61 -12.36
CA LEU A 163 18.24 12.32 -11.76
C LEU A 163 18.44 11.98 -10.28
N ARG A 164 17.35 11.84 -9.49
CA ARG A 164 17.45 11.37 -8.11
C ARG A 164 17.99 9.95 -7.99
N LYS A 165 17.59 9.03 -8.88
CA LYS A 165 18.13 7.66 -8.90
C LYS A 165 19.61 7.64 -9.22
N ILE A 166 20.06 8.46 -10.18
CA ILE A 166 21.47 8.60 -10.54
C ILE A 166 22.26 9.20 -9.38
N HIS A 167 21.75 10.24 -8.75
CA HIS A 167 22.38 10.86 -7.59
C HIS A 167 22.52 9.86 -6.42
N TYR A 168 21.44 9.14 -6.10
CA TYR A 168 21.46 8.09 -5.07
C TYR A 168 22.46 6.97 -5.41
N PHE A 169 22.55 6.55 -6.67
CA PHE A 169 23.49 5.56 -7.12
C PHE A 169 24.94 6.04 -6.95
N ILE A 170 25.23 7.29 -7.35
CA ILE A 170 26.56 7.90 -7.19
C ILE A 170 26.94 7.98 -5.70
N ASP A 171 26.06 8.47 -4.85
CA ASP A 171 26.30 8.59 -3.40
C ASP A 171 26.50 7.24 -2.70
N THR A 172 25.88 6.17 -3.23
CA THR A 172 25.95 4.83 -2.62
C THR A 172 27.24 4.07 -3.04
N TYR A 173 27.72 4.30 -4.26
CA TYR A 173 28.81 3.49 -4.83
C TYR A 173 30.13 4.25 -4.99
N PHE A 174 30.16 5.56 -4.83
CA PHE A 174 31.35 6.40 -5.04
C PHE A 174 31.72 7.26 -3.83
N LYS A 175 31.17 6.98 -2.65
CA LYS A 175 31.66 7.38 -1.34
C LYS A 175 32.25 6.17 -0.65
#